data_901817b131ecdbe011676a50f83fb61e
#
_entry.id   901817b131ecdbe011676a50f83fb61e
#
_cell.length_a   1.000
_cell.length_b   1.000
_cell.length_c   1.000
_cell.angle_alpha   90.00
_cell.angle_beta   90.00
_cell.angle_gamma   90.00
#
_symmetry.space_group_name_H-M   'P 1'
#
loop_
_entity.id
_entity.type
_entity.pdbx_description
1 polymer ?
#
loop_
_entity_poly.entity_id
_entity_poly.type
_entity_poly.pdbx_seq_one_letter_code
_entity_poly.pdbx_strand_id
1 'polypeptide(L)'
;MNTIRPAPLRWLAAIPVTILALFGSAAHLRADDAGLELLSSGAEKRLQQGGNVTPNPNASPDSNAEPDSGAGGIVGVNYPSPDFAEALPPSPTGDNLVSDLSKRLADVEKQLKKRDDADKKSTDAAAKKFTVRPFGRVHADAASFLQDADNKATVGDARSGVDLRRARFGFEGEGFETFFYRFDVDFASFDSNSNNTQSSNQRPVVQDAYLDTMNLPLIGNLRVGRFREPFGLERLDSTNDLPFLERSLPTNALAPFRNMGIMGFDCNEAQTRTWSYGVFTENSNAYGEALPSRGGIAFTGRTTWLPWYDELAEGRYLLHLGASYSYRLVGNQQTRFGTPPEMSLKQNTAAALFQTPRFVNTPVINMLDYHVAGVEATTMLGSLAIEAEYMFVSGNQVNNPNLFFHGGYIEAMYFLTGEHRNYNRKQGIHGPLQLHNNFFRVNTDEGIQTGWGAWEATARVSTLDLNSQNIRGGQLTDLTVGLNWYYTTRSRVMFNYIHAFLDAKGLNSTTTASNADILAVRYQWAF
;
A
#
# COMPACT_ATOMS: atom_id res chain seq x y z
N MET A 1 -7.08 -47.71 -32.32
CA MET A 1 -7.07 -46.43 -33.01
C MET A 1 -8.40 -45.73 -32.70
N ASN A 2 -8.48 -45.02 -31.62
CA ASN A 2 -9.66 -44.23 -31.28
C ASN A 2 -9.25 -42.76 -31.33
N THR A 3 -9.78 -42.05 -32.29
CA THR A 3 -9.58 -40.62 -32.51
C THR A 3 -10.34 -39.83 -31.47
N ILE A 4 -9.62 -39.15 -30.57
CA ILE A 4 -10.17 -38.17 -29.63
C ILE A 4 -10.45 -36.88 -30.42
N ARG A 5 -11.73 -36.51 -30.54
CA ARG A 5 -12.13 -35.21 -31.07
C ARG A 5 -12.01 -34.16 -29.96
N PRO A 6 -11.45 -32.95 -30.20
CA PRO A 6 -11.46 -31.87 -29.21
C PRO A 6 -12.89 -31.33 -29.03
N ALA A 7 -13.28 -31.16 -27.77
CA ALA A 7 -14.54 -30.52 -27.40
C ALA A 7 -14.50 -29.01 -27.70
N PRO A 8 -15.59 -28.39 -28.13
CA PRO A 8 -15.58 -26.97 -28.48
C PRO A 8 -15.53 -26.08 -27.24
N LEU A 9 -14.64 -25.08 -27.28
CA LEU A 9 -14.54 -23.96 -26.34
C LEU A 9 -15.86 -23.14 -26.35
N ARG A 10 -16.80 -23.46 -25.49
CA ARG A 10 -18.11 -22.77 -25.39
C ARG A 10 -18.44 -22.25 -23.98
N TRP A 11 -17.44 -21.81 -23.17
CA TRP A 11 -17.69 -21.29 -21.82
C TRP A 11 -16.99 -19.95 -21.49
N LEU A 12 -16.66 -19.14 -22.53
CA LEU A 12 -16.09 -17.79 -22.31
C LEU A 12 -17.15 -16.65 -22.32
N ALA A 13 -18.44 -16.98 -22.17
CA ALA A 13 -19.51 -15.98 -22.27
C ALA A 13 -20.46 -16.00 -21.06
N ALA A 14 -19.93 -15.82 -19.85
CA ALA A 14 -20.71 -15.39 -18.70
C ALA A 14 -19.82 -14.70 -17.66
N ILE A 15 -19.18 -13.61 -18.04
CA ILE A 15 -18.75 -12.59 -17.09
C ILE A 15 -20.03 -11.84 -16.72
N PRO A 16 -20.43 -11.74 -15.43
CA PRO A 16 -21.58 -10.93 -15.10
C PRO A 16 -21.31 -9.48 -15.48
N VAL A 17 -22.01 -9.00 -16.47
CA VAL A 17 -21.99 -7.61 -17.01
C VAL A 17 -22.27 -6.56 -15.91
N THR A 18 -22.70 -6.98 -14.74
CA THR A 18 -23.07 -6.12 -13.61
C THR A 18 -21.89 -5.34 -13.00
N ILE A 19 -20.66 -5.84 -13.11
CA ILE A 19 -19.48 -5.09 -12.61
C ILE A 19 -19.04 -4.02 -13.59
N LEU A 20 -19.23 -4.24 -14.90
CA LEU A 20 -18.94 -3.21 -15.91
C LEU A 20 -19.94 -2.05 -15.83
N ALA A 21 -21.17 -2.27 -15.37
CA ALA A 21 -22.19 -1.22 -15.25
C ALA A 21 -21.91 -0.24 -14.09
N LEU A 22 -21.24 -0.68 -13.03
CA LEU A 22 -20.81 0.21 -11.93
C LEU A 22 -19.64 1.12 -12.33
N PHE A 23 -18.81 0.71 -13.28
CA PHE A 23 -17.70 1.52 -13.80
C PHE A 23 -18.09 2.33 -15.05
N GLY A 24 -19.13 1.95 -15.76
CA GLY A 24 -19.62 2.64 -16.96
C GLY A 24 -20.32 3.98 -16.67
N SER A 25 -20.89 4.17 -15.49
CA SER A 25 -21.54 5.44 -15.10
C SER A 25 -20.54 6.50 -14.60
N ALA A 26 -19.33 6.13 -14.22
CA ALA A 26 -18.29 7.10 -13.85
C ALA A 26 -17.57 7.71 -15.08
N ALA A 27 -17.65 7.07 -16.23
CA ALA A 27 -17.03 7.58 -17.48
C ALA A 27 -17.84 8.66 -18.20
N HIS A 28 -19.03 9.02 -17.70
CA HIS A 28 -19.88 10.10 -18.23
C HIS A 28 -19.99 11.34 -17.37
N LEU A 29 -19.19 11.47 -16.33
CA LEU A 29 -18.91 12.77 -15.71
C LEU A 29 -17.91 13.52 -16.64
N ARG A 30 -18.42 13.98 -17.78
CA ARG A 30 -17.81 15.12 -18.46
C ARG A 30 -17.85 16.26 -17.47
N ALA A 31 -16.68 16.82 -17.17
CA ALA A 31 -16.61 18.12 -16.51
C ALA A 31 -17.44 19.08 -17.37
N ASP A 32 -18.55 19.55 -16.83
CA ASP A 32 -19.26 20.65 -17.41
C ASP A 32 -18.28 21.84 -17.41
N ASP A 33 -18.11 22.48 -18.56
CA ASP A 33 -17.23 23.64 -18.79
C ASP A 33 -17.48 24.81 -17.81
N ALA A 34 -18.60 24.79 -17.08
CA ALA A 34 -18.94 25.77 -16.05
C ALA A 34 -18.03 25.74 -14.79
N GLY A 35 -17.35 24.64 -14.50
CA GLY A 35 -16.42 24.53 -13.38
C GLY A 35 -15.05 25.15 -13.65
N LEU A 36 -14.62 25.16 -14.90
CA LEU A 36 -13.34 25.73 -15.32
C LEU A 36 -13.36 27.27 -15.40
N GLU A 37 -14.52 27.87 -15.76
CA GLU A 37 -14.64 29.34 -15.78
C GLU A 37 -14.60 29.96 -14.37
N LEU A 38 -15.10 29.25 -13.34
CA LEU A 38 -15.07 29.75 -11.95
C LEU A 38 -13.65 29.72 -11.36
N LEU A 39 -12.79 28.80 -11.78
CA LEU A 39 -11.40 28.74 -11.31
C LEU A 39 -10.50 29.72 -12.07
N SER A 40 -10.75 29.97 -13.37
CA SER A 40 -10.02 30.98 -14.15
C SER A 40 -10.36 32.40 -13.72
N SER A 41 -11.63 32.69 -13.40
CA SER A 41 -12.07 34.01 -12.93
C SER A 41 -11.54 34.37 -11.54
N GLY A 42 -11.27 33.37 -10.69
CA GLY A 42 -10.67 33.56 -9.38
C GLY A 42 -9.18 33.90 -9.41
N ALA A 43 -8.43 33.35 -10.35
CA ALA A 43 -7.00 33.60 -10.52
C ALA A 43 -6.75 34.97 -11.19
N GLU A 44 -7.53 35.36 -12.19
CA GLU A 44 -7.42 36.68 -12.82
C GLU A 44 -7.81 37.83 -11.88
N LYS A 45 -8.83 37.64 -11.01
CA LYS A 45 -9.17 38.65 -10.00
C LYS A 45 -8.09 38.88 -8.94
N ARG A 46 -7.23 37.91 -8.66
CA ARG A 46 -6.10 38.08 -7.73
C ARG A 46 -4.90 38.79 -8.36
N LEU A 47 -4.71 38.69 -9.66
CA LEU A 47 -3.65 39.38 -10.38
C LEU A 47 -3.99 40.85 -10.72
N GLN A 48 -5.28 41.24 -10.72
CA GLN A 48 -5.71 42.62 -10.97
C GLN A 48 -5.83 43.49 -9.70
N GLN A 49 -5.72 42.93 -8.48
CA GLN A 49 -5.77 43.69 -7.23
C GLN A 49 -4.40 44.16 -6.72
N GLY A 50 -3.34 43.95 -7.46
CA GLY A 50 -1.98 44.39 -7.14
C GLY A 50 -1.53 45.68 -7.83
N GLY A 51 -2.40 46.65 -8.03
CA GLY A 51 -2.05 47.88 -8.72
C GLY A 51 -2.73 49.13 -8.17
N ASN A 52 -1.92 50.04 -7.67
CA ASN A 52 -2.17 51.45 -7.41
C ASN A 52 -2.97 51.83 -6.13
N VAL A 53 -2.19 52.08 -5.08
CA VAL A 53 -2.62 52.98 -3.99
C VAL A 53 -2.00 54.35 -4.29
N THR A 54 -2.79 55.29 -4.78
CA THR A 54 -2.48 56.73 -4.76
C THR A 54 -2.96 57.33 -3.45
N PRO A 55 -2.20 58.25 -2.79
CA PRO A 55 -2.64 58.83 -1.54
C PRO A 55 -3.69 59.88 -1.76
N ASN A 56 -4.75 59.84 -0.96
CA ASN A 56 -5.80 60.83 -0.91
C ASN A 56 -5.41 61.98 0.04
N PRO A 57 -5.34 63.26 -0.40
CA PRO A 57 -4.88 64.40 0.42
C PRO A 57 -6.05 65.17 1.07
N ASN A 58 -6.96 64.55 1.76
CA ASN A 58 -7.95 65.29 2.55
C ASN A 58 -8.60 64.40 3.62
N ALA A 59 -8.06 64.42 4.83
CA ALA A 59 -8.80 64.10 6.04
C ALA A 59 -8.25 64.94 7.19
N SER A 60 -9.04 65.90 7.59
CA SER A 60 -8.79 66.77 8.76
C SER A 60 -9.13 66.02 10.06
N PRO A 61 -8.51 66.44 11.19
CA PRO A 61 -8.59 65.74 12.46
C PRO A 61 -9.83 66.14 13.26
N ASP A 62 -10.53 65.21 13.85
CA ASP A 62 -11.45 65.47 14.92
C ASP A 62 -10.94 65.01 16.29
N SER A 63 -10.96 66.00 17.17
CA SER A 63 -10.55 65.99 18.56
C SER A 63 -11.58 65.30 19.46
N ASN A 64 -11.09 64.67 20.52
CA ASN A 64 -11.64 64.64 21.90
C ASN A 64 -11.57 63.25 22.53
N ALA A 65 -10.63 63.10 23.45
CA ALA A 65 -10.86 62.51 24.78
C ALA A 65 -9.59 62.67 25.62
N GLU A 66 -9.69 63.41 26.65
CA GLU A 66 -8.71 63.66 27.70
C GLU A 66 -8.68 62.56 28.79
N PRO A 67 -7.88 62.65 29.83
CA PRO A 67 -6.82 61.70 30.15
C PRO A 67 -7.11 60.95 31.46
N ASP A 68 -6.36 59.91 31.73
CA ASP A 68 -6.14 59.53 33.14
C ASP A 68 -4.67 59.18 33.42
N SER A 69 -4.28 59.67 34.58
CA SER A 69 -2.97 59.87 35.14
C SER A 69 -2.30 58.58 35.68
N GLY A 70 -1.04 58.39 35.43
CA GLY A 70 -0.23 57.42 36.11
C GLY A 70 1.26 57.70 35.94
N ALA A 71 1.88 58.35 36.95
CA ALA A 71 3.28 58.74 37.00
C ALA A 71 4.25 57.57 37.01
N GLY A 72 5.29 57.61 36.16
CA GLY A 72 6.46 56.77 36.23
C GLY A 72 7.60 57.38 35.40
N GLY A 73 8.60 57.96 36.09
CA GLY A 73 9.68 58.73 35.53
C GLY A 73 10.51 58.00 34.48
N ILE A 74 10.74 58.66 33.37
CA ILE A 74 11.69 58.25 32.35
C ILE A 74 12.93 59.13 32.46
N VAL A 75 14.05 58.47 32.76
CA VAL A 75 15.39 59.06 32.70
C VAL A 75 15.69 59.40 31.24
N GLY A 76 15.89 60.67 30.93
CA GLY A 76 16.25 61.16 29.61
C GLY A 76 17.66 60.66 29.22
N VAL A 77 17.72 59.87 28.18
CA VAL A 77 18.97 59.56 27.49
C VAL A 77 19.05 60.51 26.29
N ASN A 78 20.00 61.44 26.40
CA ASN A 78 20.34 62.39 25.35
C ASN A 78 21.10 61.63 24.24
N TYR A 79 20.49 61.43 23.10
CA TYR A 79 21.21 61.00 21.90
C TYR A 79 21.72 62.21 21.15
N PRO A 80 23.04 62.28 20.85
CA PRO A 80 23.57 63.34 19.98
C PRO A 80 23.04 63.13 18.56
N SER A 81 22.55 64.19 17.95
CA SER A 81 22.14 64.20 16.53
C SER A 81 23.33 63.82 15.67
N PRO A 82 23.25 62.85 14.78
CA PRO A 82 24.33 62.66 13.82
C PRO A 82 24.25 63.76 12.76
N ASP A 83 25.31 64.49 12.61
CA ASP A 83 25.56 65.39 11.46
C ASP A 83 25.63 64.55 10.18
N PHE A 84 24.53 64.44 9.47
CA PHE A 84 24.49 63.85 8.12
C PHE A 84 24.92 64.94 7.09
N ALA A 85 26.20 65.25 7.05
CA ALA A 85 26.85 65.95 5.94
C ALA A 85 27.97 65.08 5.36
N GLU A 86 27.70 63.80 5.13
CA GLU A 86 28.57 63.02 4.26
C GLU A 86 27.89 62.89 2.86
N ALA A 87 28.57 63.46 1.88
CA ALA A 87 28.13 63.46 0.50
C ALA A 87 27.93 62.02 0.06
N LEU A 88 26.71 61.68 -0.37
CA LEU A 88 26.41 60.42 -1.03
C LEU A 88 27.42 60.19 -2.17
N PRO A 89 28.04 59.04 -2.26
CA PRO A 89 28.90 58.72 -3.38
C PRO A 89 28.08 58.86 -4.67
N PRO A 90 28.69 59.35 -5.77
CA PRO A 90 28.00 59.55 -7.04
C PRO A 90 27.35 58.23 -7.47
N SER A 91 26.08 58.28 -7.84
CA SER A 91 25.33 57.13 -8.38
C SER A 91 26.15 56.51 -9.52
N PRO A 92 26.41 55.20 -9.47
CA PRO A 92 27.15 54.53 -10.54
C PRO A 92 26.42 54.77 -11.87
N THR A 93 27.13 55.26 -12.86
CA THR A 93 26.65 55.39 -14.23
C THR A 93 26.17 54.00 -14.71
N GLY A 94 25.07 53.95 -15.44
CA GLY A 94 24.39 52.68 -15.83
C GLY A 94 25.34 51.61 -16.38
N ASP A 95 26.41 52.00 -17.06
CA ASP A 95 27.44 51.09 -17.62
C ASP A 95 28.24 50.36 -16.51
N ASN A 96 28.52 51.01 -15.37
CA ASN A 96 29.20 50.38 -14.23
C ASN A 96 28.29 49.36 -13.51
N LEU A 97 27.00 49.64 -13.42
CA LEU A 97 26.02 48.74 -12.81
C LEU A 97 25.81 47.45 -13.66
N VAL A 98 25.73 47.62 -14.98
CA VAL A 98 25.64 46.49 -15.91
C VAL A 98 26.90 45.63 -15.90
N SER A 99 28.06 46.24 -15.83
CA SER A 99 29.35 45.53 -15.71
C SER A 99 29.46 44.76 -14.37
N ASP A 100 29.02 45.33 -13.25
CA ASP A 100 29.03 44.66 -11.93
C ASP A 100 28.02 43.51 -11.90
N LEU A 101 26.81 43.71 -12.41
CA LEU A 101 25.79 42.66 -12.53
C LEU A 101 26.26 41.51 -13.44
N SER A 102 26.92 41.80 -14.55
CA SER A 102 27.43 40.73 -15.43
C SER A 102 28.56 39.93 -14.79
N LYS A 103 29.43 40.55 -13.99
CA LYS A 103 30.45 39.85 -13.18
C LYS A 103 29.81 38.96 -12.12
N ARG A 104 28.84 39.49 -11.38
CA ARG A 104 28.09 38.70 -10.37
C ARG A 104 27.34 37.54 -10.97
N LEU A 105 26.72 37.72 -12.15
CA LEU A 105 26.08 36.65 -12.89
C LEU A 105 27.08 35.56 -13.28
N ALA A 106 28.22 35.93 -13.86
CA ALA A 106 29.28 34.99 -14.22
C ALA A 106 29.84 34.23 -13.00
N ASP A 107 29.96 34.90 -11.85
CA ASP A 107 30.41 34.27 -10.60
C ASP A 107 29.35 33.30 -10.07
N VAL A 108 28.06 33.62 -10.13
CA VAL A 108 26.96 32.73 -9.74
C VAL A 108 26.87 31.52 -10.68
N GLU A 109 26.97 31.72 -12.01
CA GLU A 109 27.03 30.63 -12.98
C GLU A 109 28.21 29.68 -12.74
N LYS A 110 29.37 30.24 -12.41
CA LYS A 110 30.57 29.46 -12.06
C LYS A 110 30.40 28.69 -10.75
N GLN A 111 29.70 29.26 -9.76
CA GLN A 111 29.40 28.59 -8.50
C GLN A 111 28.36 27.47 -8.71
N LEU A 112 27.29 27.70 -9.51
CA LEU A 112 26.33 26.71 -9.87
C LEU A 112 26.98 25.53 -10.59
N LYS A 113 27.79 25.81 -11.61
CA LYS A 113 28.52 24.76 -12.34
C LYS A 113 29.46 23.96 -11.42
N LYS A 114 30.14 24.60 -10.47
CA LYS A 114 30.96 23.91 -9.47
C LYS A 114 30.11 23.02 -8.53
N ARG A 115 28.89 23.47 -8.14
CA ARG A 115 27.96 22.67 -7.35
C ARG A 115 27.47 21.48 -8.15
N ASP A 116 27.02 21.68 -9.37
CA ASP A 116 26.56 20.62 -10.28
C ASP A 116 27.66 19.58 -10.53
N ASP A 117 28.90 20.01 -10.75
CA ASP A 117 30.05 19.11 -10.94
C ASP A 117 30.39 18.36 -9.63
N ALA A 118 30.26 19.00 -8.47
CA ALA A 118 30.49 18.39 -7.16
C ALA A 118 29.36 17.40 -6.83
N ASP A 119 28.11 17.77 -7.07
CA ASP A 119 26.94 16.91 -6.87
C ASP A 119 26.97 15.70 -7.82
N LYS A 120 27.33 15.92 -9.08
CA LYS A 120 27.55 14.84 -10.05
C LYS A 120 28.67 13.89 -9.61
N LYS A 121 29.80 14.45 -9.16
CA LYS A 121 30.93 13.65 -8.67
C LYS A 121 30.61 12.91 -7.36
N SER A 122 29.78 13.49 -6.47
CA SER A 122 29.31 12.84 -5.25
C SER A 122 28.29 11.75 -5.58
N THR A 123 27.42 11.96 -6.56
CA THR A 123 26.45 10.99 -7.06
C THR A 123 27.16 9.81 -7.73
N ASP A 124 28.14 10.08 -8.61
CA ASP A 124 28.96 9.05 -9.26
C ASP A 124 29.79 8.24 -8.25
N ALA A 125 30.27 8.89 -7.18
CA ALA A 125 30.99 8.20 -6.10
C ALA A 125 30.07 7.38 -5.19
N ALA A 126 28.84 7.87 -4.95
CA ALA A 126 27.82 7.14 -4.21
C ALA A 126 27.27 5.94 -5.00
N ALA A 127 27.09 6.11 -6.30
CA ALA A 127 26.64 5.05 -7.21
C ALA A 127 27.59 3.86 -7.30
N LYS A 128 28.89 4.10 -7.07
CA LYS A 128 29.93 3.04 -7.00
C LYS A 128 29.99 2.32 -5.64
N LYS A 129 29.23 2.77 -4.64
CA LYS A 129 29.28 2.17 -3.30
C LYS A 129 28.17 1.13 -3.17
N PHE A 130 28.53 0.00 -2.55
CA PHE A 130 27.57 -0.95 -2.03
C PHE A 130 26.90 -0.36 -0.79
N THR A 131 25.59 -0.21 -0.82
CA THR A 131 24.81 0.36 0.29
C THR A 131 24.12 -0.73 1.08
N VAL A 132 23.99 -0.55 2.39
CA VAL A 132 23.26 -1.46 3.29
C VAL A 132 22.31 -0.61 4.14
N ARG A 133 21.03 -0.82 4.02
CA ARG A 133 20.00 -0.18 4.84
C ARG A 133 19.29 -1.24 5.67
N PRO A 134 19.47 -1.26 6.99
CA PRO A 134 18.68 -2.12 7.86
C PRO A 134 17.23 -1.62 7.90
N PHE A 135 16.28 -2.54 7.99
CA PHE A 135 14.88 -2.24 8.20
C PHE A 135 14.24 -3.31 9.07
N GLY A 136 13.13 -2.97 9.69
CA GLY A 136 12.40 -3.92 10.49
C GLY A 136 10.99 -3.48 10.81
N ARG A 137 10.21 -4.39 11.41
CA ARG A 137 8.86 -4.10 11.89
C ARG A 137 8.45 -5.02 13.00
N VAL A 138 7.66 -4.47 13.92
CA VAL A 138 6.99 -5.21 14.99
C VAL A 138 5.50 -4.92 14.91
N HIS A 139 4.69 -5.99 14.90
CA HIS A 139 3.24 -5.91 15.01
C HIS A 139 2.81 -6.74 16.21
N ALA A 140 2.24 -6.08 17.20
CA ALA A 140 1.66 -6.70 18.37
C ALA A 140 0.13 -6.56 18.32
N ASP A 141 -0.56 -7.69 18.34
CA ASP A 141 -2.00 -7.77 18.18
C ASP A 141 -2.68 -8.22 19.46
N ALA A 142 -3.89 -7.70 19.68
CA ALA A 142 -4.84 -8.21 20.65
C ALA A 142 -6.20 -8.37 19.97
N ALA A 143 -6.88 -9.47 20.19
CA ALA A 143 -8.22 -9.67 19.65
C ALA A 143 -9.14 -10.42 20.61
N SER A 144 -10.43 -10.09 20.54
CA SER A 144 -11.52 -10.79 21.18
C SER A 144 -12.45 -11.36 20.14
N PHE A 145 -12.71 -12.68 20.21
CA PHE A 145 -13.60 -13.41 19.32
C PHE A 145 -14.88 -13.75 20.07
N LEU A 146 -16.01 -13.26 19.57
CA LEU A 146 -17.35 -13.48 20.09
C LEU A 146 -18.13 -14.30 19.08
N GLN A 147 -17.91 -15.61 19.07
CA GLN A 147 -18.60 -16.55 18.17
C GLN A 147 -19.94 -16.96 18.77
N ASP A 148 -20.96 -17.09 17.92
CA ASP A 148 -22.18 -17.81 18.30
C ASP A 148 -21.90 -19.32 18.50
N ALA A 149 -22.85 -20.05 19.08
CA ALA A 149 -22.71 -21.48 19.38
C ALA A 149 -22.53 -22.32 18.11
N ASP A 150 -23.22 -21.96 17.03
CA ASP A 150 -23.19 -22.65 15.77
C ASP A 150 -21.86 -22.46 15.05
N ASN A 151 -21.30 -21.25 15.11
CA ASN A 151 -19.97 -20.96 14.57
C ASN A 151 -18.89 -21.77 15.30
N LYS A 152 -18.92 -21.80 16.65
CA LYS A 152 -17.99 -22.63 17.42
C LYS A 152 -18.11 -24.12 17.11
N ALA A 153 -19.32 -24.62 16.96
CA ALA A 153 -19.55 -26.02 16.62
C ALA A 153 -19.05 -26.36 15.20
N THR A 154 -19.12 -25.40 14.27
CA THR A 154 -18.77 -25.61 12.85
C THR A 154 -17.26 -25.50 12.60
N VAL A 155 -16.61 -24.43 13.09
CA VAL A 155 -15.22 -24.12 12.76
C VAL A 155 -14.25 -24.34 13.93
N GLY A 156 -14.76 -24.50 15.15
CA GLY A 156 -13.98 -24.58 16.37
C GLY A 156 -13.89 -23.24 17.11
N ASP A 157 -13.29 -23.27 18.29
CA ASP A 157 -13.18 -22.12 19.18
C ASP A 157 -12.03 -21.19 18.75
N ALA A 158 -12.36 -19.99 18.30
CA ALA A 158 -11.41 -18.92 17.99
C ALA A 158 -11.07 -18.18 19.30
N ARG A 159 -9.92 -18.49 19.87
CA ARG A 159 -9.55 -18.00 21.20
C ARG A 159 -9.13 -16.54 21.17
N SER A 160 -9.68 -15.74 22.08
CA SER A 160 -9.25 -14.37 22.35
C SER A 160 -7.87 -14.33 23.01
N GLY A 161 -7.11 -13.27 22.77
CA GLY A 161 -5.78 -13.13 23.38
C GLY A 161 -4.91 -12.09 22.71
N VAL A 162 -3.60 -12.25 22.90
CA VAL A 162 -2.55 -11.39 22.34
C VAL A 162 -1.56 -12.22 21.54
N ASP A 163 -0.97 -11.59 20.50
CA ASP A 163 0.00 -12.24 19.62
C ASP A 163 1.08 -11.25 19.17
N LEU A 164 2.32 -11.68 19.13
CA LEU A 164 3.36 -11.00 18.36
C LEU A 164 3.22 -11.44 16.90
N ARG A 165 2.40 -10.72 16.17
CA ARG A 165 1.98 -11.11 14.82
C ARG A 165 3.11 -11.11 13.80
N ARG A 166 4.03 -10.12 13.90
CA ARG A 166 5.22 -9.99 13.08
C ARG A 166 6.37 -9.41 13.90
N ALA A 167 7.54 -10.00 13.76
CA ALA A 167 8.80 -9.49 14.28
C ALA A 167 9.85 -9.67 13.18
N ARG A 168 9.94 -8.71 12.26
CA ARG A 168 10.78 -8.80 11.09
C ARG A 168 12.01 -7.93 11.22
N PHE A 169 13.11 -8.47 10.74
CA PHE A 169 14.36 -7.75 10.56
C PHE A 169 14.98 -8.13 9.21
N GLY A 170 15.55 -7.15 8.55
CA GLY A 170 16.16 -7.35 7.25
C GLY A 170 17.10 -6.22 6.88
N PHE A 171 17.71 -6.37 5.75
CA PHE A 171 18.50 -5.34 5.10
C PHE A 171 18.25 -5.36 3.59
N GLU A 172 18.37 -4.19 3.01
CA GLU A 172 18.28 -3.97 1.58
C GLU A 172 19.32 -2.97 1.14
N GLY A 173 19.62 -2.95 -0.12
CA GLY A 173 20.57 -1.98 -0.64
C GLY A 173 20.79 -2.10 -2.14
N GLU A 174 21.60 -1.20 -2.62
CA GLU A 174 22.00 -1.10 -4.02
C GLU A 174 23.50 -1.34 -4.12
N GLY A 175 23.95 -1.89 -5.24
CA GLY A 175 25.35 -2.10 -5.52
C GLY A 175 25.66 -1.89 -7.00
N PHE A 176 26.77 -1.18 -7.26
CA PHE A 176 27.33 -1.02 -8.60
C PHE A 176 26.34 -0.46 -9.65
N GLU A 177 25.36 0.38 -9.23
CA GLU A 177 24.33 1.02 -10.07
C GLU A 177 23.36 0.05 -10.77
N THR A 178 23.64 -1.23 -10.74
CA THR A 178 22.92 -2.25 -11.52
C THR A 178 22.22 -3.29 -10.69
N PHE A 179 22.50 -3.36 -9.41
CA PHE A 179 21.95 -4.38 -8.53
C PHE A 179 21.18 -3.76 -7.38
N PHE A 180 20.01 -4.34 -7.06
CA PHE A 180 19.31 -4.14 -5.81
C PHE A 180 19.14 -5.49 -5.13
N TYR A 181 19.33 -5.55 -3.83
CA TYR A 181 19.13 -6.78 -3.06
C TYR A 181 18.27 -6.53 -1.84
N ARG A 182 17.55 -7.57 -1.41
CA ARG A 182 16.76 -7.57 -0.19
C ARG A 182 16.81 -8.91 0.50
N PHE A 183 16.96 -8.86 1.83
CA PHE A 183 16.86 -10.01 2.71
C PHE A 183 15.99 -9.65 3.91
N ASP A 184 14.95 -10.46 4.21
CA ASP A 184 13.93 -10.18 5.26
C ASP A 184 13.57 -11.50 5.96
N VAL A 185 13.71 -11.54 7.28
CA VAL A 185 13.38 -12.69 8.14
C VAL A 185 12.31 -12.30 9.13
N ASP A 186 11.32 -13.15 9.31
CA ASP A 186 10.25 -13.00 10.31
C ASP A 186 10.47 -14.00 11.45
N PHE A 187 10.75 -13.50 12.64
CA PHE A 187 10.99 -14.29 13.84
C PHE A 187 9.69 -14.69 14.56
N ALA A 188 8.56 -14.06 14.25
CA ALA A 188 7.24 -14.38 14.78
C ALA A 188 6.43 -15.32 13.85
N SER A 189 6.92 -15.60 12.66
CA SER A 189 6.26 -16.51 11.72
C SER A 189 6.54 -17.97 12.05
N PHE A 190 5.55 -18.80 11.71
CA PHE A 190 5.70 -20.25 11.71
C PHE A 190 5.64 -20.74 10.27
N ASP A 191 6.41 -21.74 9.95
CA ASP A 191 6.27 -22.45 8.69
C ASP A 191 4.99 -23.29 8.75
N SER A 192 3.88 -22.75 8.23
CA SER A 192 2.58 -23.41 8.23
C SER A 192 2.31 -24.22 6.95
N ASN A 193 3.31 -24.36 6.07
CA ASN A 193 3.14 -25.06 4.79
C ASN A 193 3.14 -26.59 4.92
N SER A 194 3.22 -27.14 6.13
CA SER A 194 2.97 -28.57 6.25
C SER A 194 1.47 -28.82 6.20
N ASN A 195 1.03 -29.43 5.12
CA ASN A 195 -0.29 -30.04 5.04
C ASN A 195 -0.46 -30.96 6.27
N ASN A 196 -1.13 -30.46 7.31
CA ASN A 196 -1.70 -31.25 8.39
C ASN A 196 -0.80 -31.74 9.55
N THR A 197 0.36 -31.19 9.83
CA THR A 197 1.00 -31.48 11.11
C THR A 197 1.24 -30.19 11.89
N GLN A 198 0.73 -30.15 13.12
CA GLN A 198 1.07 -29.18 14.14
C GLN A 198 2.58 -29.26 14.40
N SER A 199 3.38 -28.66 13.53
CA SER A 199 4.81 -28.56 13.78
C SER A 199 5.02 -27.55 14.89
N SER A 200 5.35 -28.04 16.07
CA SER A 200 5.70 -27.24 17.25
C SER A 200 7.02 -26.47 17.10
N ASN A 201 7.67 -26.55 15.95
CA ASN A 201 8.95 -25.91 15.69
C ASN A 201 8.72 -24.48 15.19
N GLN A 202 8.75 -23.53 16.12
CA GLN A 202 8.89 -22.11 15.80
C GLN A 202 10.27 -21.90 15.19
N ARG A 203 10.32 -21.60 13.90
CA ARG A 203 11.57 -21.28 13.20
C ARG A 203 11.43 -19.91 12.55
N PRO A 204 12.46 -19.07 12.58
CA PRO A 204 12.49 -17.87 11.77
C PRO A 204 12.26 -18.22 10.31
N VAL A 205 11.40 -17.45 9.63
CA VAL A 205 11.02 -17.70 8.24
C VAL A 205 11.59 -16.62 7.35
N VAL A 206 12.40 -17.00 6.37
CA VAL A 206 12.85 -16.09 5.32
C VAL A 206 11.65 -15.65 4.51
N GLN A 207 11.35 -14.37 4.55
CA GLN A 207 10.22 -13.78 3.80
C GLN A 207 10.65 -13.39 2.40
N ASP A 208 11.59 -12.47 2.29
CA ASP A 208 12.13 -12.01 1.03
C ASP A 208 13.66 -12.27 1.02
N ALA A 209 14.16 -12.88 -0.03
CA ALA A 209 15.59 -13.07 -0.26
C ALA A 209 15.83 -13.08 -1.77
N TYR A 210 16.15 -11.90 -2.35
CA TYR A 210 16.27 -11.76 -3.79
C TYR A 210 17.31 -10.72 -4.19
N LEU A 211 17.74 -10.87 -5.45
CA LEU A 211 18.61 -9.94 -6.17
C LEU A 211 17.87 -9.46 -7.41
N ASP A 212 17.86 -8.15 -7.64
CA ASP A 212 17.44 -7.51 -8.88
C ASP A 212 18.68 -7.12 -9.70
N THR A 213 18.65 -7.42 -10.97
CA THR A 213 19.56 -6.83 -11.98
C THR A 213 18.75 -5.82 -12.77
N MET A 214 19.18 -4.57 -12.73
CA MET A 214 18.41 -3.43 -13.25
C MET A 214 18.86 -3.04 -14.66
N ASN A 215 17.97 -2.42 -15.42
CA ASN A 215 18.25 -1.82 -16.74
C ASN A 215 18.78 -2.81 -17.78
N LEU A 216 18.30 -4.05 -17.79
CA LEU A 216 18.63 -5.03 -18.82
C LEU A 216 17.93 -4.68 -20.15
N PRO A 217 18.63 -4.81 -21.28
CA PRO A 217 18.03 -4.61 -22.59
C PRO A 217 16.82 -5.55 -22.78
N LEU A 218 15.69 -5.06 -23.31
CA LEU A 218 14.46 -5.78 -23.65
C LEU A 218 13.65 -6.29 -22.47
N ILE A 219 14.25 -6.62 -21.33
CA ILE A 219 13.58 -7.20 -20.15
C ILE A 219 13.21 -6.10 -19.14
N GLY A 220 14.01 -5.03 -19.10
CA GLY A 220 13.93 -4.02 -18.04
C GLY A 220 14.70 -4.50 -16.80
N ASN A 221 14.02 -4.96 -15.78
CA ASN A 221 14.64 -5.46 -14.55
C ASN A 221 14.36 -6.95 -14.37
N LEU A 222 15.35 -7.68 -13.84
CA LEU A 222 15.26 -9.12 -13.60
C LEU A 222 15.45 -9.40 -12.11
N ARG A 223 14.44 -9.99 -11.46
CA ARG A 223 14.50 -10.45 -10.07
C ARG A 223 14.67 -11.95 -9.99
N VAL A 224 15.61 -12.41 -9.15
CA VAL A 224 15.85 -13.82 -8.88
C VAL A 224 15.90 -14.05 -7.37
N GLY A 225 15.17 -15.04 -6.89
CA GLY A 225 15.16 -15.43 -5.47
C GLY A 225 13.78 -15.75 -4.94
N ARG A 226 13.58 -15.55 -3.63
CA ARG A 226 12.31 -15.72 -2.94
C ARG A 226 11.65 -14.36 -2.73
N PHE A 227 10.45 -14.17 -3.28
CA PHE A 227 9.69 -12.91 -3.18
C PHE A 227 8.21 -13.15 -3.47
N ARG A 228 7.37 -12.12 -3.32
CA ARG A 228 5.96 -12.21 -3.68
C ARG A 228 5.79 -12.32 -5.20
N GLU A 229 4.99 -13.29 -5.63
CA GLU A 229 4.58 -13.35 -7.02
C GLU A 229 3.81 -12.08 -7.41
N PRO A 230 3.92 -11.62 -8.67
CA PRO A 230 3.25 -10.39 -9.11
C PRO A 230 1.75 -10.65 -9.35
N PHE A 231 0.95 -10.52 -8.28
CA PHE A 231 -0.47 -10.80 -8.32
C PHE A 231 -1.23 -9.92 -7.32
N GLY A 232 -2.23 -9.17 -7.80
CA GLY A 232 -3.12 -8.33 -7.00
C GLY A 232 -2.44 -7.13 -6.34
N LEU A 233 -3.19 -6.07 -6.09
CA LEU A 233 -2.70 -4.85 -5.46
C LEU A 233 -2.48 -5.08 -3.95
N GLU A 234 -3.52 -5.47 -3.21
CA GLU A 234 -3.45 -5.70 -1.77
C GLU A 234 -2.38 -6.74 -1.38
N ARG A 235 -2.19 -7.78 -2.25
CA ARG A 235 -1.15 -8.78 -2.03
C ARG A 235 0.25 -8.19 -2.08
N LEU A 236 0.52 -7.28 -3.01
CA LEU A 236 1.82 -6.66 -3.21
C LEU A 236 2.09 -5.53 -2.23
N ASP A 237 1.07 -4.87 -1.74
CA ASP A 237 1.20 -3.81 -0.74
C ASP A 237 1.91 -4.29 0.52
N SER A 238 2.77 -3.41 1.04
CA SER A 238 3.46 -3.66 2.29
C SER A 238 2.47 -3.82 3.44
N THR A 239 2.69 -4.79 4.32
CA THR A 239 1.88 -4.92 5.54
C THR A 239 2.00 -3.74 6.50
N ASN A 240 2.97 -2.83 6.29
CA ASN A 240 3.05 -1.57 7.03
C ASN A 240 2.04 -0.54 6.54
N ASP A 241 1.59 -0.68 5.28
CA ASP A 241 0.78 0.33 4.60
C ASP A 241 -0.68 -0.11 4.41
N LEU A 242 -1.03 -1.36 4.77
CA LEU A 242 -2.42 -1.85 4.73
C LEU A 242 -3.32 -1.04 5.65
N PRO A 243 -4.55 -0.70 5.21
CA PRO A 243 -5.52 0.04 6.03
C PRO A 243 -6.19 -0.80 7.12
N PHE A 244 -6.18 -2.11 6.98
CA PHE A 244 -6.74 -3.08 7.91
C PHE A 244 -5.64 -3.94 8.56
N LEU A 245 -5.95 -4.60 9.69
CA LEU A 245 -4.99 -5.44 10.38
C LEU A 245 -4.49 -6.58 9.49
N GLU A 246 -5.41 -7.22 8.77
CA GLU A 246 -5.09 -8.30 7.83
C GLU A 246 -5.71 -8.04 6.46
N ARG A 247 -5.24 -8.76 5.45
CA ARG A 247 -5.75 -8.71 4.09
C ARG A 247 -7.16 -9.29 4.00
N SER A 248 -7.85 -8.94 2.94
CA SER A 248 -9.16 -9.44 2.57
C SER A 248 -9.20 -10.96 2.45
N LEU A 249 -10.41 -11.53 2.57
CA LEU A 249 -10.63 -12.98 2.45
C LEU A 249 -10.10 -13.56 1.13
N PRO A 250 -10.43 -13.00 -0.06
CA PRO A 250 -9.96 -13.56 -1.33
C PRO A 250 -8.45 -13.46 -1.49
N THR A 251 -7.85 -12.34 -1.07
CA THR A 251 -6.40 -12.18 -1.12
C THR A 251 -5.69 -13.21 -0.25
N ASN A 252 -6.20 -13.49 0.95
CA ASN A 252 -5.61 -14.50 1.83
C ASN A 252 -5.77 -15.92 1.31
N ALA A 253 -6.91 -16.25 0.69
CA ALA A 253 -7.23 -17.62 0.29
C ALA A 253 -6.77 -17.97 -1.13
N LEU A 254 -6.86 -17.05 -2.08
CA LEU A 254 -6.71 -17.33 -3.51
C LEU A 254 -5.44 -16.76 -4.13
N ALA A 255 -4.98 -15.58 -3.67
CA ALA A 255 -3.83 -14.92 -4.29
C ALA A 255 -2.52 -15.66 -3.96
N PRO A 256 -1.65 -15.90 -4.96
CA PRO A 256 -0.30 -16.43 -4.75
C PRO A 256 0.48 -15.64 -3.70
N PHE A 257 1.38 -16.30 -3.01
CA PHE A 257 2.18 -15.67 -1.95
C PHE A 257 3.65 -15.55 -2.36
N ARG A 258 4.58 -15.85 -1.45
CA ARG A 258 6.02 -15.82 -1.70
C ARG A 258 6.51 -17.18 -2.16
N ASN A 259 7.12 -17.20 -3.32
CA ASN A 259 7.74 -18.39 -3.88
C ASN A 259 9.13 -18.07 -4.41
N MET A 260 9.94 -19.11 -4.61
CA MET A 260 11.20 -18.96 -5.32
C MET A 260 10.91 -18.84 -6.81
N GLY A 261 11.59 -17.91 -7.49
CA GLY A 261 11.33 -17.68 -8.90
C GLY A 261 12.28 -16.71 -9.57
N ILE A 262 12.00 -16.51 -10.84
CA ILE A 262 12.65 -15.55 -11.72
C ILE A 262 11.55 -14.69 -12.34
N MET A 263 11.69 -13.37 -12.28
CA MET A 263 10.68 -12.43 -12.74
C MET A 263 11.32 -11.27 -13.51
N GLY A 264 10.82 -11.00 -14.70
CA GLY A 264 11.06 -9.76 -15.43
C GLY A 264 9.99 -8.72 -15.04
N PHE A 265 10.38 -7.46 -14.87
CA PHE A 265 9.45 -6.39 -14.54
C PHE A 265 9.98 -5.02 -14.98
N ASP A 266 9.06 -4.12 -15.32
CA ASP A 266 9.40 -2.73 -15.65
C ASP A 266 8.16 -1.83 -15.66
N CYS A 267 8.37 -0.55 -15.98
CA CYS A 267 7.32 0.42 -16.26
C CYS A 267 7.69 1.24 -17.52
N ASN A 268 6.68 1.86 -18.14
CA ASN A 268 6.96 2.79 -19.24
C ASN A 268 7.59 4.10 -18.72
N GLU A 269 8.21 4.88 -19.60
CA GLU A 269 8.88 6.15 -19.26
C GLU A 269 7.95 7.14 -18.53
N ALA A 270 6.68 7.22 -18.93
CA ALA A 270 5.68 8.06 -18.29
C ALA A 270 5.20 7.50 -16.93
N GLN A 271 5.65 6.31 -16.53
CA GLN A 271 5.23 5.61 -15.31
C GLN A 271 3.69 5.49 -15.16
N THR A 272 3.01 5.34 -16.29
CA THR A 272 1.56 5.14 -16.35
C THR A 272 1.16 3.69 -16.57
N ARG A 273 2.11 2.82 -16.91
CA ARG A 273 1.89 1.38 -17.09
C ARG A 273 3.04 0.61 -16.49
N THR A 274 2.72 -0.48 -15.80
CA THR A 274 3.70 -1.43 -15.31
C THR A 274 3.40 -2.82 -15.83
N TRP A 275 4.41 -3.65 -15.93
CA TRP A 275 4.26 -5.08 -16.23
C TRP A 275 5.27 -5.90 -15.44
N SER A 276 4.87 -7.10 -15.08
CA SER A 276 5.71 -8.08 -14.43
C SER A 276 5.24 -9.47 -14.83
N TYR A 277 6.20 -10.37 -15.07
CA TYR A 277 5.93 -11.75 -15.45
C TYR A 277 7.07 -12.66 -15.01
N GLY A 278 6.75 -13.85 -14.58
CA GLY A 278 7.79 -14.74 -14.06
C GLY A 278 7.38 -16.21 -13.97
N VAL A 279 8.37 -17.01 -13.65
CA VAL A 279 8.25 -18.44 -13.39
C VAL A 279 8.65 -18.69 -11.94
N PHE A 280 7.82 -19.44 -11.23
CA PHE A 280 7.94 -19.68 -9.80
C PHE A 280 7.79 -21.16 -9.47
N THR A 281 8.35 -21.58 -8.35
CA THR A 281 7.96 -22.86 -7.76
C THR A 281 6.57 -22.73 -7.15
N GLU A 282 5.71 -23.71 -7.36
CA GLU A 282 4.36 -23.69 -6.79
C GLU A 282 4.42 -24.14 -5.33
N ASN A 283 3.86 -23.29 -4.42
CA ASN A 283 3.77 -23.54 -2.98
C ASN A 283 5.07 -23.99 -2.29
N SER A 284 6.21 -23.44 -2.70
CA SER A 284 7.48 -23.74 -2.05
C SER A 284 7.49 -23.25 -0.60
N ASN A 285 7.98 -24.08 0.32
CA ASN A 285 8.23 -23.64 1.68
C ASN A 285 9.38 -22.61 1.75
N ALA A 286 9.61 -22.01 2.93
CA ALA A 286 10.64 -20.99 3.09
C ALA A 286 12.09 -21.47 2.84
N TYR A 287 12.30 -22.77 2.83
CA TYR A 287 13.62 -23.41 2.70
C TYR A 287 13.84 -24.11 1.35
N GLY A 288 12.84 -24.04 0.46
CA GLY A 288 12.86 -24.69 -0.84
C GLY A 288 12.09 -26.01 -0.88
N GLU A 289 11.95 -26.55 -2.05
CA GLU A 289 11.17 -27.77 -2.32
C GLU A 289 11.98 -28.72 -3.21
N ALA A 290 11.80 -30.02 -3.00
CA ALA A 290 12.45 -31.02 -3.83
C ALA A 290 11.73 -31.16 -5.19
N LEU A 291 12.31 -30.64 -6.24
CA LEU A 291 11.90 -30.90 -7.62
C LEU A 291 12.59 -32.21 -8.10
N PRO A 292 11.92 -33.10 -8.83
CA PRO A 292 10.56 -33.08 -9.38
C PRO A 292 9.51 -33.82 -8.55
N SER A 293 9.84 -34.33 -7.38
CA SER A 293 8.96 -35.26 -6.66
C SER A 293 7.79 -34.60 -5.93
N ARG A 294 7.85 -33.29 -5.65
CA ARG A 294 6.81 -32.51 -4.97
C ARG A 294 6.62 -31.09 -5.51
N GLY A 295 7.52 -30.64 -6.37
CA GLY A 295 7.53 -29.24 -6.84
C GLY A 295 6.61 -29.07 -8.05
N GLY A 296 5.64 -28.18 -7.93
CA GLY A 296 4.91 -27.61 -9.05
C GLY A 296 5.62 -26.37 -9.60
N ILE A 297 5.14 -25.92 -10.74
CA ILE A 297 5.63 -24.71 -11.42
C ILE A 297 4.45 -23.78 -11.63
N ALA A 298 4.65 -22.49 -11.39
CA ALA A 298 3.69 -21.45 -11.66
C ALA A 298 4.25 -20.44 -12.67
N PHE A 299 3.39 -19.95 -13.55
CA PHE A 299 3.64 -18.83 -14.44
C PHE A 299 2.70 -17.71 -14.00
N THR A 300 3.25 -16.59 -13.50
CA THR A 300 2.46 -15.49 -12.95
C THR A 300 2.84 -14.18 -13.60
N GLY A 301 1.83 -13.37 -13.93
CA GLY A 301 2.02 -12.04 -14.48
C GLY A 301 0.97 -11.06 -13.99
N ARG A 302 1.35 -9.78 -13.96
CA ARG A 302 0.49 -8.64 -13.62
C ARG A 302 0.80 -7.48 -14.55
N THR A 303 -0.23 -6.76 -14.95
CA THR A 303 -0.09 -5.50 -15.67
C THR A 303 -0.97 -4.45 -15.01
N THR A 304 -0.51 -3.21 -14.98
CA THR A 304 -1.27 -2.09 -14.43
C THR A 304 -1.32 -0.92 -15.39
N TRP A 305 -2.35 -0.12 -15.25
CA TRP A 305 -2.56 1.11 -15.98
C TRP A 305 -3.05 2.21 -15.06
N LEU A 306 -2.44 3.39 -15.19
CA LEU A 306 -2.78 4.61 -14.47
C LEU A 306 -3.40 5.60 -15.46
N PRO A 307 -4.70 5.47 -15.79
CA PRO A 307 -5.37 6.31 -16.81
C PRO A 307 -5.48 7.77 -16.37
N TRP A 308 -5.46 8.02 -15.09
CA TRP A 308 -5.51 9.36 -14.52
C TRP A 308 -4.54 9.48 -13.35
N TYR A 309 -3.74 10.53 -13.37
CA TYR A 309 -2.84 10.91 -12.30
C TYR A 309 -2.64 12.42 -12.32
N ASP A 310 -2.94 13.09 -11.22
CA ASP A 310 -2.72 14.53 -11.09
C ASP A 310 -1.27 14.79 -10.67
N GLU A 311 -0.46 15.24 -11.62
CA GLU A 311 0.96 15.55 -11.39
C GLU A 311 1.15 16.75 -10.45
N LEU A 312 0.26 17.76 -10.53
CA LEU A 312 0.35 18.97 -9.70
C LEU A 312 0.03 18.70 -8.23
N ALA A 313 -0.83 17.72 -7.99
CA ALA A 313 -1.22 17.30 -6.65
C ALA A 313 -0.46 16.04 -6.19
N GLU A 314 0.65 15.68 -6.85
CA GLU A 314 1.53 14.55 -6.52
C GLU A 314 0.78 13.22 -6.32
N GLY A 315 -0.28 12.98 -7.11
CA GLY A 315 -1.08 11.77 -7.06
C GLY A 315 -2.17 11.76 -5.98
N ARG A 316 -2.51 12.91 -5.40
CA ARG A 316 -3.67 13.07 -4.53
C ARG A 316 -4.99 12.72 -5.23
N TYR A 317 -5.00 12.77 -6.55
CA TYR A 317 -6.09 12.35 -7.42
C TYR A 317 -5.55 11.40 -8.49
N LEU A 318 -6.04 10.18 -8.49
CA LEU A 318 -5.63 9.17 -9.46
C LEU A 318 -6.71 8.09 -9.65
N LEU A 319 -6.59 7.39 -10.76
CA LEU A 319 -7.27 6.12 -11.02
C LEU A 319 -6.24 5.09 -11.49
N HIS A 320 -6.17 3.98 -10.80
CA HIS A 320 -5.36 2.81 -11.13
C HIS A 320 -6.28 1.65 -11.49
N LEU A 321 -5.91 0.93 -12.53
CA LEU A 321 -6.52 -0.33 -12.95
C LEU A 321 -5.43 -1.37 -13.13
N GLY A 322 -5.72 -2.63 -12.80
CA GLY A 322 -4.77 -3.71 -13.02
C GLY A 322 -5.44 -5.05 -13.23
N ALA A 323 -4.67 -5.98 -13.77
CA ALA A 323 -5.07 -7.36 -13.97
C ALA A 323 -3.89 -8.30 -13.72
N SER A 324 -4.18 -9.45 -13.13
CA SER A 324 -3.22 -10.47 -12.77
C SER A 324 -3.70 -11.85 -13.22
N TYR A 325 -2.76 -12.70 -13.58
CA TYR A 325 -3.03 -14.07 -13.96
C TYR A 325 -1.90 -15.00 -13.51
N SER A 326 -2.26 -16.19 -13.02
CA SER A 326 -1.31 -17.24 -12.67
C SER A 326 -1.82 -18.60 -13.14
N TYR A 327 -1.01 -19.32 -13.91
CA TYR A 327 -1.21 -20.72 -14.23
C TYR A 327 -0.29 -21.57 -13.35
N ARG A 328 -0.83 -22.59 -12.69
CA ARG A 328 -0.14 -23.37 -11.68
C ARG A 328 -0.29 -24.86 -11.93
N LEU A 329 0.84 -25.53 -12.13
CA LEU A 329 0.95 -26.99 -12.19
C LEU A 329 1.19 -27.49 -10.76
N VAL A 330 0.31 -28.34 -10.25
CA VAL A 330 0.39 -28.84 -8.86
C VAL A 330 1.30 -30.07 -8.79
N GLY A 331 2.49 -29.90 -8.22
CA GLY A 331 3.53 -30.93 -8.28
C GLY A 331 3.20 -32.23 -7.55
N ASN A 332 2.59 -32.17 -6.37
CA ASN A 332 2.14 -33.34 -5.60
C ASN A 332 0.65 -33.66 -5.79
N GLN A 333 0.01 -33.02 -6.75
CA GLN A 333 -1.43 -33.12 -7.04
C GLN A 333 -2.34 -32.79 -5.84
N GLN A 334 -1.84 -32.06 -4.85
CA GLN A 334 -2.60 -31.72 -3.66
C GLN A 334 -2.59 -30.22 -3.42
N THR A 335 -3.76 -29.62 -3.32
CA THR A 335 -3.91 -28.21 -2.96
C THR A 335 -5.06 -28.02 -1.98
N ARG A 336 -5.11 -26.87 -1.33
CA ARG A 336 -6.12 -26.50 -0.34
C ARG A 336 -6.30 -24.99 -0.32
N PHE A 337 -7.56 -24.55 -0.29
CA PHE A 337 -7.91 -23.15 -0.15
C PHE A 337 -8.63 -22.93 1.17
N GLY A 338 -8.39 -21.80 1.81
CA GLY A 338 -9.09 -21.45 3.06
C GLY A 338 -8.42 -20.31 3.80
N THR A 339 -9.22 -19.62 4.60
CA THR A 339 -8.76 -18.49 5.41
C THR A 339 -9.51 -18.42 6.75
N PRO A 340 -8.88 -17.94 7.84
CA PRO A 340 -9.63 -17.43 8.98
C PRO A 340 -10.40 -16.18 8.55
N PRO A 341 -11.31 -15.64 9.38
CA PRO A 341 -11.83 -14.30 9.19
C PRO A 341 -10.66 -13.28 9.16
N GLU A 342 -10.91 -12.04 8.78
CA GLU A 342 -9.85 -11.02 8.58
C GLU A 342 -9.05 -10.68 9.85
N MET A 343 -8.95 -11.63 10.78
CA MET A 343 -8.12 -11.62 11.99
C MET A 343 -7.67 -13.02 12.36
N SER A 344 -6.42 -13.15 12.80
CA SER A 344 -5.86 -14.42 13.24
C SER A 344 -4.80 -14.20 14.31
N LEU A 345 -4.93 -14.92 15.42
CA LEU A 345 -3.94 -15.00 16.49
C LEU A 345 -3.23 -16.36 16.47
N LYS A 346 -1.97 -16.34 16.82
CA LYS A 346 -1.15 -17.52 17.13
C LYS A 346 -0.89 -17.55 18.61
N GLN A 347 -1.24 -18.63 19.27
CA GLN A 347 -1.10 -18.78 20.71
C GLN A 347 -0.32 -20.04 21.02
N ASN A 348 0.63 -19.94 21.93
CA ASN A 348 1.30 -21.13 22.45
C ASN A 348 0.47 -21.69 23.61
N THR A 349 0.04 -22.94 23.50
CA THR A 349 -0.61 -23.66 24.58
C THR A 349 0.35 -24.71 25.14
N ALA A 350 0.12 -25.19 26.37
CA ALA A 350 0.98 -26.20 26.98
C ALA A 350 1.11 -27.51 26.18
N ALA A 351 0.19 -27.75 25.24
CA ALA A 351 0.15 -28.98 24.44
C ALA A 351 0.54 -28.76 22.98
N ALA A 352 0.31 -27.58 22.41
CA ALA A 352 0.56 -27.30 21.00
C ALA A 352 0.43 -25.80 20.68
N LEU A 353 0.95 -25.41 19.51
CA LEU A 353 0.70 -24.10 18.95
C LEU A 353 -0.75 -24.04 18.42
N PHE A 354 -1.53 -23.10 18.96
CA PHE A 354 -2.88 -22.83 18.49
C PHE A 354 -2.88 -21.70 17.48
N GLN A 355 -3.64 -21.85 16.42
CA GLN A 355 -3.92 -20.79 15.46
C GLN A 355 -5.43 -20.65 15.31
N THR A 356 -5.93 -19.43 15.13
CA THR A 356 -7.34 -19.16 14.83
C THR A 356 -7.83 -20.09 13.73
N PRO A 357 -8.94 -20.81 13.90
CA PRO A 357 -9.49 -21.72 12.91
C PRO A 357 -9.78 -21.01 11.58
N ARG A 358 -9.67 -21.72 10.49
CA ARG A 358 -10.18 -21.24 9.20
C ARG A 358 -11.69 -21.34 9.19
N PHE A 359 -12.37 -20.23 8.94
CA PHE A 359 -13.84 -20.21 8.87
C PHE A 359 -14.34 -20.80 7.54
N VAL A 360 -13.60 -20.60 6.47
CA VAL A 360 -13.81 -21.29 5.20
C VAL A 360 -12.57 -22.07 4.83
N ASN A 361 -12.77 -23.33 4.39
CA ASN A 361 -11.66 -24.24 4.23
C ASN A 361 -12.08 -25.46 3.38
N THR A 362 -11.47 -25.62 2.21
CA THR A 362 -11.68 -26.84 1.42
C THR A 362 -11.02 -28.04 2.10
N PRO A 363 -11.47 -29.27 1.83
CA PRO A 363 -10.62 -30.44 2.04
C PRO A 363 -9.35 -30.35 1.19
N VAL A 364 -8.42 -31.27 1.38
CA VAL A 364 -7.31 -31.45 0.42
C VAL A 364 -7.90 -31.92 -0.90
N ILE A 365 -7.61 -31.18 -1.97
CA ILE A 365 -8.13 -31.40 -3.32
C ILE A 365 -7.02 -32.01 -4.16
N ASN A 366 -7.32 -33.14 -4.82
CA ASN A 366 -6.41 -33.72 -5.81
C ASN A 366 -6.56 -32.94 -7.12
N MET A 367 -5.60 -32.10 -7.45
CA MET A 367 -5.58 -31.19 -8.59
C MET A 367 -4.40 -31.42 -9.50
N LEU A 368 -4.61 -31.39 -10.80
CA LEU A 368 -3.56 -31.42 -11.81
C LEU A 368 -2.94 -30.04 -12.00
N ASP A 369 -3.81 -29.08 -12.22
CA ASP A 369 -3.47 -27.68 -12.45
C ASP A 369 -4.64 -26.76 -12.08
N TYR A 370 -4.33 -25.48 -11.94
CA TYR A 370 -5.34 -24.44 -11.79
C TYR A 370 -4.87 -23.08 -12.27
N HIS A 371 -5.84 -22.25 -12.62
CA HIS A 371 -5.69 -20.87 -13.02
C HIS A 371 -6.19 -19.97 -11.91
N VAL A 372 -5.45 -18.94 -11.58
CA VAL A 372 -5.93 -17.84 -10.74
C VAL A 372 -5.93 -16.59 -11.61
N ALA A 373 -7.04 -15.87 -11.64
CA ALA A 373 -7.10 -14.58 -12.32
C ALA A 373 -7.72 -13.54 -11.37
N GLY A 374 -7.28 -12.30 -11.51
CA GLY A 374 -7.73 -11.19 -10.70
C GLY A 374 -7.76 -9.90 -11.49
N VAL A 375 -8.69 -9.02 -11.12
CA VAL A 375 -8.76 -7.63 -11.57
C VAL A 375 -8.76 -6.72 -10.35
N GLU A 376 -8.14 -5.55 -10.48
CA GLU A 376 -7.96 -4.61 -9.39
C GLU A 376 -8.23 -3.18 -9.87
N ALA A 377 -8.75 -2.37 -8.98
CA ALA A 377 -8.94 -0.95 -9.19
C ALA A 377 -8.76 -0.18 -7.88
N THR A 378 -8.06 0.94 -7.92
CA THR A 378 -8.06 1.91 -6.81
C THR A 378 -8.15 3.32 -7.35
N THR A 379 -8.89 4.17 -6.65
CA THR A 379 -9.00 5.60 -6.94
C THR A 379 -8.72 6.41 -5.69
N MET A 380 -7.98 7.49 -5.85
CA MET A 380 -7.74 8.48 -4.80
C MET A 380 -8.42 9.79 -5.17
N LEU A 381 -9.20 10.32 -4.25
CA LEU A 381 -10.01 11.54 -4.38
C LEU A 381 -9.73 12.45 -3.18
N GLY A 382 -8.55 13.04 -3.15
CA GLY A 382 -8.08 13.79 -2.00
C GLY A 382 -7.76 12.86 -0.82
N SER A 383 -8.43 13.05 0.31
CA SER A 383 -8.26 12.20 1.50
C SER A 383 -9.06 10.90 1.46
N LEU A 384 -9.93 10.72 0.46
CA LEU A 384 -10.67 9.49 0.23
C LEU A 384 -9.91 8.60 -0.75
N ALA A 385 -9.73 7.33 -0.41
CA ALA A 385 -9.32 6.29 -1.33
C ALA A 385 -10.36 5.17 -1.34
N ILE A 386 -10.63 4.60 -2.51
CA ILE A 386 -11.52 3.45 -2.68
C ILE A 386 -10.74 2.41 -3.47
N GLU A 387 -10.74 1.18 -2.98
CA GLU A 387 -10.05 0.05 -3.61
C GLU A 387 -11.00 -1.14 -3.73
N ALA A 388 -10.85 -1.91 -4.80
CA ALA A 388 -11.58 -3.13 -5.02
C ALA A 388 -10.73 -4.13 -5.82
N GLU A 389 -10.81 -5.41 -5.43
CA GLU A 389 -10.28 -6.51 -6.22
C GLU A 389 -11.31 -7.65 -6.30
N TYR A 390 -11.28 -8.35 -7.43
CA TYR A 390 -12.04 -9.58 -7.61
C TYR A 390 -11.13 -10.66 -8.18
N MET A 391 -11.18 -11.85 -7.58
CA MET A 391 -10.31 -12.97 -7.91
C MET A 391 -11.14 -14.25 -8.11
N PHE A 392 -10.69 -15.11 -9.01
CA PHE A 392 -11.25 -16.44 -9.15
C PHE A 392 -10.18 -17.48 -9.43
N VAL A 393 -10.50 -18.71 -9.05
CA VAL A 393 -9.71 -19.91 -9.30
C VAL A 393 -10.54 -20.85 -10.16
N SER A 394 -9.98 -21.33 -11.26
CA SER A 394 -10.53 -22.41 -12.07
C SER A 394 -9.53 -23.55 -12.13
N GLY A 395 -9.92 -24.77 -11.72
CA GLY A 395 -8.96 -25.84 -11.55
C GLY A 395 -9.46 -27.20 -12.04
N ASN A 396 -8.51 -27.99 -12.54
CA ASN A 396 -8.73 -29.33 -13.06
C ASN A 396 -8.44 -30.36 -11.96
N GLN A 397 -9.48 -31.03 -11.45
CA GLN A 397 -9.31 -32.12 -10.51
C GLN A 397 -8.88 -33.42 -11.20
N VAL A 398 -8.19 -34.27 -10.46
CA VAL A 398 -7.92 -35.66 -10.88
C VAL A 398 -9.20 -36.47 -10.79
N ASN A 399 -9.69 -36.97 -11.91
CA ASN A 399 -10.90 -37.84 -12.01
C ASN A 399 -12.19 -37.23 -11.41
N ASN A 400 -12.30 -35.91 -11.30
CA ASN A 400 -13.46 -35.20 -10.78
C ASN A 400 -13.79 -33.99 -11.66
N PRO A 401 -15.00 -33.37 -11.52
CA PRO A 401 -15.35 -32.17 -12.25
C PRO A 401 -14.41 -30.99 -11.95
N ASN A 402 -14.26 -30.10 -12.93
CA ASN A 402 -13.51 -28.86 -12.76
C ASN A 402 -14.15 -27.97 -11.70
N LEU A 403 -13.30 -27.29 -10.93
CA LEU A 403 -13.70 -26.42 -9.84
C LEU A 403 -13.69 -24.96 -10.26
N PHE A 404 -14.52 -24.18 -9.57
CA PHE A 404 -14.52 -22.74 -9.67
C PHE A 404 -14.76 -22.12 -8.28
N PHE A 405 -13.76 -21.42 -7.75
CA PHE A 405 -13.86 -20.64 -6.51
C PHE A 405 -13.66 -19.17 -6.82
N HIS A 406 -14.28 -18.29 -6.05
CA HIS A 406 -14.14 -16.86 -6.29
C HIS A 406 -14.36 -16.04 -5.03
N GLY A 407 -13.90 -14.80 -5.07
CA GLY A 407 -14.12 -13.83 -4.02
C GLY A 407 -13.70 -12.43 -4.47
N GLY A 408 -14.13 -11.45 -3.72
CA GLY A 408 -13.79 -10.07 -3.99
C GLY A 408 -13.94 -9.21 -2.73
N TYR A 409 -13.42 -8.01 -2.79
CA TYR A 409 -13.63 -7.01 -1.76
C TYR A 409 -13.77 -5.62 -2.38
N ILE A 410 -14.41 -4.76 -1.63
CA ILE A 410 -14.37 -3.31 -1.82
C ILE A 410 -14.10 -2.67 -0.47
N GLU A 411 -13.20 -1.68 -0.46
CA GLU A 411 -12.84 -0.94 0.73
C GLU A 411 -12.76 0.56 0.47
N ALA A 412 -13.04 1.33 1.50
CA ALA A 412 -12.94 2.78 1.52
C ALA A 412 -12.08 3.21 2.71
N MET A 413 -11.22 4.20 2.48
CA MET A 413 -10.28 4.74 3.44
C MET A 413 -10.39 6.27 3.39
N TYR A 414 -10.59 6.91 4.53
CA TYR A 414 -10.74 8.35 4.61
C TYR A 414 -9.87 8.95 5.70
N PHE A 415 -8.93 9.82 5.32
CA PHE A 415 -8.12 10.57 6.29
C PHE A 415 -8.89 11.75 6.85
N LEU A 416 -9.23 11.67 8.13
CA LEU A 416 -9.95 12.72 8.88
C LEU A 416 -9.10 13.99 9.05
N THR A 417 -7.79 13.84 9.01
CA THR A 417 -6.80 14.90 9.21
C THR A 417 -6.25 15.51 7.92
N GLY A 418 -6.72 15.00 6.76
CA GLY A 418 -6.46 15.63 5.47
C GLY A 418 -5.32 15.03 4.65
N GLU A 419 -4.60 14.04 5.15
CA GLU A 419 -3.60 13.28 4.41
C GLU A 419 -4.24 12.54 3.23
N HIS A 420 -3.41 11.93 2.40
CA HIS A 420 -3.83 11.03 1.32
C HIS A 420 -2.88 9.84 1.24
N ARG A 421 -3.34 8.75 0.62
CA ARG A 421 -2.50 7.59 0.37
C ARG A 421 -1.46 7.92 -0.68
N ASN A 422 -0.22 7.50 -0.44
CA ASN A 422 0.85 7.63 -1.42
C ASN A 422 0.81 6.47 -2.42
N TYR A 423 1.25 6.71 -3.65
CA TYR A 423 1.23 5.73 -4.73
C TYR A 423 2.58 5.63 -5.44
N ASN A 424 3.12 4.41 -5.54
CA ASN A 424 4.36 4.12 -6.24
C ASN A 424 4.07 3.76 -7.70
N ARG A 425 4.21 4.73 -8.60
CA ARG A 425 3.94 4.60 -10.03
C ARG A 425 4.80 3.55 -10.73
N LYS A 426 6.07 3.36 -10.30
CA LYS A 426 6.99 2.39 -10.89
C LYS A 426 6.61 0.93 -10.61
N GLN A 427 5.89 0.70 -9.52
CA GLN A 427 5.50 -0.64 -9.09
C GLN A 427 3.99 -0.88 -9.19
N GLY A 428 3.20 0.18 -9.36
CA GLY A 428 1.76 0.08 -9.41
C GLY A 428 1.16 -0.41 -8.07
N ILE A 429 1.64 0.11 -6.93
CA ILE A 429 1.23 -0.26 -5.57
C ILE A 429 1.15 0.98 -4.67
N HIS A 430 0.53 0.85 -3.49
CA HIS A 430 0.58 1.91 -2.50
C HIS A 430 1.98 2.06 -1.89
N GLY A 431 2.33 3.28 -1.52
CA GLY A 431 3.56 3.64 -0.83
C GLY A 431 3.32 4.00 0.64
N PRO A 432 4.41 4.24 1.41
CA PRO A 432 4.31 4.66 2.80
C PRO A 432 3.61 6.02 2.91
N LEU A 433 2.75 6.15 3.94
CA LEU A 433 2.02 7.39 4.22
C LEU A 433 2.99 8.51 4.59
N GLN A 434 2.72 9.72 4.09
CA GLN A 434 3.35 10.95 4.55
C GLN A 434 2.37 11.71 5.45
N LEU A 435 2.78 12.02 6.68
CA LEU A 435 1.97 12.75 7.64
C LEU A 435 2.21 14.26 7.47
N HIS A 436 1.15 15.04 7.60
CA HIS A 436 1.27 16.49 7.71
C HIS A 436 2.03 16.88 8.99
N ASN A 437 1.68 16.24 10.11
CA ASN A 437 2.36 16.45 11.39
C ASN A 437 2.44 15.13 12.16
N ASN A 438 3.57 14.86 12.80
CA ASN A 438 3.69 13.74 13.72
C ASN A 438 2.92 14.04 15.04
N PHE A 439 2.62 12.98 15.76
CA PHE A 439 1.96 13.10 17.05
C PHE A 439 2.91 13.66 18.12
N PHE A 440 2.36 14.45 19.03
CA PHE A 440 2.98 15.06 20.19
C PHE A 440 4.08 16.09 19.81
N ARG A 441 5.17 16.16 20.54
CA ARG A 441 6.20 17.20 20.37
C ARG A 441 7.25 16.76 19.37
N VAL A 442 7.38 17.51 18.28
CA VAL A 442 8.36 17.27 17.22
C VAL A 442 9.30 18.47 17.14
N ASN A 443 10.60 18.22 17.18
CA ASN A 443 11.60 19.25 16.93
C ASN A 443 11.68 19.47 15.40
N THR A 444 11.43 20.70 14.98
CA THR A 444 11.60 21.16 13.60
C THR A 444 12.59 22.31 13.60
N ASP A 445 13.04 22.72 12.42
CA ASP A 445 13.94 23.89 12.27
C ASP A 445 13.27 25.19 12.78
N GLU A 446 11.94 25.23 12.82
CA GLU A 446 11.13 26.35 13.33
C GLU A 446 10.85 26.25 14.84
N GLY A 447 11.35 25.21 15.52
CA GLY A 447 11.14 24.96 16.94
C GLY A 447 10.29 23.72 17.22
N ILE A 448 9.71 23.64 18.45
CA ILE A 448 8.90 22.50 18.86
C ILE A 448 7.47 22.70 18.35
N GLN A 449 7.03 21.84 17.43
CA GLN A 449 5.65 21.77 16.97
C GLN A 449 4.89 20.65 17.71
N THR A 450 3.58 20.81 17.85
CA THR A 450 2.69 19.82 18.47
C THR A 450 1.64 19.40 17.46
N GLY A 451 1.57 18.10 17.15
CA GLY A 451 0.62 17.53 16.21
C GLY A 451 -0.25 16.44 16.85
N TRP A 452 -1.32 16.08 16.16
CA TRP A 452 -2.22 14.98 16.54
C TRP A 452 -1.90 13.67 15.83
N GLY A 453 -0.87 13.67 14.95
CA GLY A 453 -0.66 12.59 13.98
C GLY A 453 -1.76 12.57 12.92
N ALA A 454 -1.88 11.47 12.19
CA ALA A 454 -2.95 11.28 11.21
C ALA A 454 -3.99 10.29 11.71
N TRP A 455 -5.25 10.54 11.36
CA TRP A 455 -6.40 9.69 11.67
C TRP A 455 -7.08 9.23 10.39
N GLU A 456 -7.25 7.93 10.24
CA GLU A 456 -7.87 7.30 9.07
C GLU A 456 -9.03 6.41 9.51
N ALA A 457 -10.23 6.69 8.98
CA ALA A 457 -11.38 5.81 9.10
C ALA A 457 -11.44 4.87 7.90
N THR A 458 -11.77 3.60 8.13
CA THR A 458 -11.77 2.57 7.08
C THR A 458 -13.01 1.69 7.16
N ALA A 459 -13.51 1.22 6.01
CA ALA A 459 -14.59 0.25 5.92
C ALA A 459 -14.34 -0.71 4.76
N ARG A 460 -14.61 -2.01 4.94
CA ARG A 460 -14.45 -3.04 3.91
C ARG A 460 -15.59 -4.05 3.97
N VAL A 461 -16.05 -4.47 2.82
CA VAL A 461 -16.84 -5.68 2.63
C VAL A 461 -15.99 -6.65 1.80
N SER A 462 -15.81 -7.86 2.30
CA SER A 462 -14.99 -8.90 1.67
C SER A 462 -15.79 -10.20 1.65
N THR A 463 -15.80 -10.90 0.52
CA THR A 463 -16.53 -12.17 0.35
C THR A 463 -15.67 -13.22 -0.34
N LEU A 464 -15.86 -14.47 0.04
CA LEU A 464 -15.16 -15.62 -0.52
C LEU A 464 -16.10 -16.83 -0.56
N ASP A 465 -16.24 -17.44 -1.74
CA ASP A 465 -16.98 -18.70 -1.94
C ASP A 465 -16.03 -19.82 -2.36
N LEU A 466 -15.91 -20.84 -1.51
CA LEU A 466 -15.13 -22.04 -1.73
C LEU A 466 -16.01 -23.28 -1.96
N ASN A 467 -17.27 -23.09 -2.37
CA ASN A 467 -18.17 -24.16 -2.77
C ASN A 467 -18.16 -24.32 -4.29
N SER A 468 -17.87 -25.53 -4.76
CA SER A 468 -17.91 -25.84 -6.19
C SER A 468 -18.01 -27.34 -6.39
N GLN A 469 -18.97 -27.79 -7.21
CA GLN A 469 -19.17 -29.20 -7.57
C GLN A 469 -19.20 -30.13 -6.33
N ASN A 470 -18.22 -31.03 -6.22
CA ASN A 470 -18.01 -31.94 -5.10
C ASN A 470 -17.29 -31.35 -3.89
N ILE A 471 -16.79 -30.13 -3.97
CA ILE A 471 -16.09 -29.45 -2.89
C ILE A 471 -17.05 -28.52 -2.15
N ARG A 472 -17.01 -28.60 -0.82
CA ARG A 472 -17.76 -27.75 0.09
C ARG A 472 -16.78 -27.10 1.06
N GLY A 473 -16.30 -25.91 0.71
CA GLY A 473 -15.35 -25.14 1.53
C GLY A 473 -16.00 -24.04 2.38
N GLY A 474 -17.31 -23.82 2.19
CA GLY A 474 -18.07 -22.74 2.83
C GLY A 474 -18.00 -21.42 2.06
N GLN A 475 -18.90 -20.51 2.45
CA GLN A 475 -18.89 -19.12 1.99
C GLN A 475 -18.78 -18.19 3.19
N LEU A 476 -17.88 -17.23 3.13
CA LEU A 476 -17.64 -16.27 4.21
C LEU A 476 -17.77 -14.86 3.66
N THR A 477 -18.43 -13.99 4.42
CA THR A 477 -18.49 -12.56 4.15
C THR A 477 -18.16 -11.80 5.42
N ASP A 478 -17.13 -10.97 5.38
CA ASP A 478 -16.72 -10.11 6.48
C ASP A 478 -17.07 -8.67 6.17
N LEU A 479 -17.70 -8.00 7.13
CA LEU A 479 -17.85 -6.55 7.18
C LEU A 479 -16.88 -6.01 8.23
N THR A 480 -15.89 -5.25 7.78
CA THR A 480 -14.85 -4.70 8.65
C THR A 480 -14.92 -3.17 8.66
N VAL A 481 -14.97 -2.58 9.85
CA VAL A 481 -14.78 -1.14 10.06
C VAL A 481 -13.57 -0.91 10.94
N GLY A 482 -12.82 0.15 10.67
CA GLY A 482 -11.57 0.41 11.36
C GLY A 482 -11.28 1.89 11.59
N LEU A 483 -10.40 2.13 12.54
CA LEU A 483 -9.85 3.43 12.85
C LEU A 483 -8.34 3.28 13.08
N ASN A 484 -7.54 4.01 12.30
CA ASN A 484 -6.09 4.00 12.39
C ASN A 484 -5.59 5.34 12.91
N TRP A 485 -4.71 5.32 13.90
CA TRP A 485 -4.04 6.48 14.44
C TRP A 485 -2.54 6.38 14.20
N TYR A 486 -2.04 7.20 13.31
CA TYR A 486 -0.63 7.25 12.95
C TYR A 486 0.09 8.29 13.84
N TYR A 487 1.03 7.84 14.66
CA TYR A 487 1.88 8.72 15.48
C TYR A 487 2.99 9.34 14.64
N THR A 488 3.59 8.51 13.79
CA THR A 488 4.63 8.88 12.83
C THR A 488 4.39 8.11 11.53
N THR A 489 5.14 8.39 10.49
CA THR A 489 5.13 7.60 9.24
C THR A 489 5.45 6.12 9.46
N ARG A 490 5.99 5.75 10.64
CA ARG A 490 6.48 4.39 10.95
C ARG A 490 5.81 3.74 12.15
N SER A 491 4.94 4.45 12.88
CA SER A 491 4.26 3.91 14.06
C SER A 491 2.80 4.31 14.10
N ARG A 492 1.92 3.33 14.37
CA ARG A 492 0.47 3.53 14.47
C ARG A 492 -0.20 2.52 15.39
N VAL A 493 -1.38 2.87 15.86
CA VAL A 493 -2.36 1.95 16.44
C VAL A 493 -3.53 1.80 15.48
N MET A 494 -3.99 0.58 15.32
CA MET A 494 -5.12 0.23 14.44
C MET A 494 -6.19 -0.47 15.28
N PHE A 495 -7.45 -0.09 15.06
CA PHE A 495 -8.62 -0.71 15.67
C PHE A 495 -9.52 -1.23 14.56
N ASN A 496 -9.92 -2.51 14.62
CA ASN A 496 -10.88 -3.10 13.70
C ASN A 496 -12.01 -3.77 14.49
N TYR A 497 -13.21 -3.57 14.02
CA TYR A 497 -14.37 -4.41 14.31
C TYR A 497 -14.70 -5.19 13.03
N ILE A 498 -14.83 -6.51 13.15
CA ILE A 498 -15.16 -7.40 12.05
C ILE A 498 -16.41 -8.17 12.43
N HIS A 499 -17.43 -8.13 11.57
CA HIS A 499 -18.59 -8.99 11.65
C HIS A 499 -18.52 -10.03 10.54
N ALA A 500 -18.32 -11.30 10.92
CA ALA A 500 -18.12 -12.41 10.00
C ALA A 500 -19.41 -13.22 9.85
N PHE A 501 -19.94 -13.31 8.62
CA PHE A 501 -21.10 -14.12 8.25
C PHE A 501 -20.63 -15.39 7.54
N LEU A 502 -20.76 -16.53 8.18
CA LEU A 502 -20.41 -17.82 7.62
C LEU A 502 -21.66 -18.55 7.13
N ASP A 503 -21.75 -18.83 5.82
CA ASP A 503 -22.65 -19.85 5.28
C ASP A 503 -21.88 -21.18 5.17
N ALA A 504 -22.14 -22.06 6.11
CA ALA A 504 -21.44 -23.33 6.26
C ALA A 504 -22.09 -24.46 5.44
N LYS A 505 -22.87 -24.16 4.42
CA LYS A 505 -23.53 -25.17 3.56
C LYS A 505 -22.53 -26.25 3.13
N GLY A 506 -22.63 -27.43 3.75
CA GLY A 506 -21.80 -28.59 3.42
C GLY A 506 -20.50 -28.75 4.20
N LEU A 507 -20.12 -27.85 5.10
CA LEU A 507 -19.05 -28.05 6.06
C LEU A 507 -19.53 -28.93 7.21
N ASN A 508 -19.80 -30.21 7.01
CA ASN A 508 -20.15 -31.23 8.04
C ASN A 508 -21.11 -30.76 9.16
N SER A 509 -21.87 -29.69 8.97
CA SER A 509 -22.70 -29.02 9.95
C SER A 509 -24.17 -29.18 9.59
N THR A 510 -24.99 -29.40 10.60
CA THR A 510 -26.45 -29.31 10.51
C THR A 510 -26.94 -27.87 10.42
N THR A 511 -26.09 -26.92 10.73
CA THR A 511 -26.32 -25.46 10.71
C THR A 511 -25.86 -24.86 9.39
N THR A 512 -26.69 -24.02 8.77
CA THR A 512 -26.40 -23.42 7.46
C THR A 512 -25.75 -22.05 7.57
N ALA A 513 -26.01 -21.30 8.63
CA ALA A 513 -25.48 -19.95 8.83
C ALA A 513 -25.05 -19.73 10.28
N SER A 514 -23.96 -18.99 10.48
CA SER A 514 -23.44 -18.63 11.79
C SER A 514 -22.63 -17.35 11.73
N ASN A 515 -22.38 -16.72 12.88
CA ASN A 515 -21.74 -15.41 12.96
C ASN A 515 -20.64 -15.38 14.01
N ALA A 516 -19.71 -14.45 13.81
CA ALA A 516 -18.71 -14.09 14.81
C ALA A 516 -18.45 -12.58 14.76
N ASP A 517 -18.41 -11.95 15.94
CA ASP A 517 -17.96 -10.58 16.12
C ASP A 517 -16.51 -10.58 16.63
N ILE A 518 -15.66 -9.76 16.04
CA ILE A 518 -14.25 -9.73 16.38
C ILE A 518 -13.84 -8.27 16.63
N LEU A 519 -13.32 -8.00 17.81
CA LEU A 519 -12.70 -6.73 18.16
C LEU A 519 -11.21 -6.92 18.17
N ALA A 520 -10.48 -6.16 17.37
CA ALA A 520 -9.04 -6.33 17.25
C ALA A 520 -8.30 -4.99 17.30
N VAL A 521 -7.12 -5.02 17.92
CA VAL A 521 -6.22 -3.88 18.05
C VAL A 521 -4.82 -4.33 17.66
N ARG A 522 -4.11 -3.51 16.87
CA ARG A 522 -2.69 -3.69 16.54
C ARG A 522 -1.90 -2.46 16.92
N TYR A 523 -0.79 -2.64 17.63
CA TYR A 523 0.29 -1.69 17.69
C TYR A 523 1.34 -2.07 16.65
N GLN A 524 1.68 -1.10 15.76
CA GLN A 524 2.67 -1.29 14.72
C GLN A 524 3.79 -0.27 14.87
N TRP A 525 5.03 -0.78 14.77
CA TRP A 525 6.22 0.02 14.69
C TRP A 525 7.17 -0.53 13.62
N ALA A 526 7.74 0.36 12.79
CA ALA A 526 8.71 0.04 11.76
C ALA A 526 9.91 0.99 11.82
N PHE A 527 11.04 0.60 11.29
CA PHE A 527 12.25 1.43 11.23
C PHE A 527 13.04 1.18 9.94
#